data_64f279f65b356c1d325086281766b0bc
#
_entry.id   64f279f65b356c1d325086281766b0bc
#
_cell.length_a   1.000
_cell.length_b   1.000
_cell.length_c   1.000
_cell.angle_alpha   90.00
_cell.angle_beta   90.00
_cell.angle_gamma   90.00
#
_symmetry.space_group_name_H-M   'P 1'
#
loop_
_entity.id
_entity.type
_entity.pdbx_description
1 polymer ?
#
loop_
_entity_poly.entity_id
_entity_poly.type
_entity_poly.pdbx_seq_one_letter_code
_entity_poly.pdbx_strand_id
1 'polypeptide(L)'
;MSGVLERTLGILELLSQQGQGVELAVLADKLNMPKSAAHRLLADLVRFGYVRQTRDMGEYVLTTKLVSLGLSYLSKTGVIDVAQPLLDRVAEQTGELVRLSVVDGDRLTWVARAQGARQGLRYDPDMGSIARLSCSSSGLAWLSTMKDDDALALVSQQGLGSPQDFGPNAPKSLKAFLKVLQDTRKQGFSLTEETYTAGLNAIAAPVGLAGQLPMGTISVAGPSSRLTRERMLALAPDLLSCAAQLAAASGASPMLARGTSHVRLQPIYAA
;
A
#
# COMPACT_ATOMS: atom_id res chain seq x y z
N MET A 1 -22.95 16.23 9.80
CA MET A 1 -23.35 14.98 10.50
C MET A 1 -22.96 13.81 9.59
N SER A 2 -22.11 12.91 10.05
CA SER A 2 -21.72 11.74 9.27
C SER A 2 -22.93 10.83 9.04
N GLY A 3 -23.10 10.33 7.80
CA GLY A 3 -24.22 9.46 7.43
C GLY A 3 -24.12 8.07 8.10
N VAL A 4 -25.23 7.32 8.08
CA VAL A 4 -25.27 5.93 8.60
C VAL A 4 -24.21 5.06 7.92
N LEU A 5 -24.05 5.18 6.61
CA LEU A 5 -23.06 4.42 5.84
C LEU A 5 -21.62 4.73 6.28
N GLU A 6 -21.27 6.00 6.41
CA GLU A 6 -19.95 6.45 6.86
C GLU A 6 -19.59 5.87 8.24
N ARG A 7 -20.53 5.92 9.18
CA ARG A 7 -20.37 5.35 10.51
C ARG A 7 -20.22 3.82 10.48
N THR A 8 -20.98 3.16 9.63
CA THR A 8 -20.91 1.69 9.49
C THR A 8 -19.57 1.25 8.92
N LEU A 9 -19.07 1.94 7.89
CA LEU A 9 -17.76 1.68 7.33
C LEU A 9 -16.66 1.97 8.34
N GLY A 10 -16.73 3.09 9.07
CA GLY A 10 -15.78 3.44 10.12
C GLY A 10 -15.71 2.39 11.25
N ILE A 11 -16.82 1.73 11.59
CA ILE A 11 -16.80 0.59 12.53
C ILE A 11 -15.96 -0.57 11.96
N LEU A 12 -16.17 -0.94 10.70
CA LEU A 12 -15.38 -2.02 10.06
C LEU A 12 -13.90 -1.68 9.98
N GLU A 13 -13.58 -0.44 9.60
CA GLU A 13 -12.19 0.04 9.54
C GLU A 13 -11.52 0.03 10.91
N LEU A 14 -12.20 0.52 11.96
CA LEU A 14 -11.69 0.50 13.32
C LEU A 14 -11.44 -0.94 13.81
N LEU A 15 -12.39 -1.84 13.59
CA LEU A 15 -12.27 -3.24 14.00
C LEU A 15 -11.16 -3.97 13.22
N SER A 16 -10.88 -3.58 11.98
CA SER A 16 -9.79 -4.18 11.20
C SER A 16 -8.40 -3.92 11.78
N GLN A 17 -8.24 -2.84 12.54
CA GLN A 17 -7.00 -2.47 13.20
C GLN A 17 -6.83 -3.09 14.59
N GLN A 18 -7.85 -3.78 15.10
CA GLN A 18 -7.93 -4.28 16.48
C GLN A 18 -8.22 -5.80 16.49
N GLY A 19 -7.17 -6.59 16.27
CA GLY A 19 -7.31 -8.06 16.16
C GLY A 19 -7.90 -8.77 17.39
N GLN A 20 -7.79 -8.15 18.58
CA GLN A 20 -8.34 -8.73 19.83
C GLN A 20 -9.81 -8.36 20.07
N GLY A 21 -10.33 -7.38 19.35
CA GLY A 21 -11.70 -6.86 19.51
C GLY A 21 -11.77 -5.51 20.21
N VAL A 22 -12.96 -4.91 20.18
CA VAL A 22 -13.22 -3.59 20.75
C VAL A 22 -14.56 -3.59 21.50
N GLU A 23 -14.58 -3.05 22.71
CA GLU A 23 -15.79 -2.81 23.47
C GLU A 23 -16.67 -1.72 22.82
N LEU A 24 -18.00 -1.84 22.99
CA LEU A 24 -18.97 -0.86 22.49
C LEU A 24 -18.64 0.58 22.93
N ALA A 25 -18.23 0.77 24.19
CA ALA A 25 -17.93 2.08 24.72
C ALA A 25 -16.73 2.73 24.03
N VAL A 26 -15.65 1.97 23.85
CA VAL A 26 -14.41 2.41 23.20
C VAL A 26 -14.66 2.72 21.73
N LEU A 27 -15.45 1.88 21.05
CA LEU A 27 -15.80 2.07 19.64
C LEU A 27 -16.63 3.35 19.46
N ALA A 28 -17.63 3.57 20.31
CA ALA A 28 -18.48 4.76 20.26
C ALA A 28 -17.68 6.04 20.47
N ASP A 29 -16.75 6.03 21.43
CA ASP A 29 -15.84 7.15 21.72
C ASP A 29 -14.91 7.46 20.54
N LYS A 30 -14.16 6.45 20.07
CA LYS A 30 -13.22 6.62 18.96
C LYS A 30 -13.86 7.13 17.65
N LEU A 31 -15.12 6.75 17.41
CA LEU A 31 -15.86 7.18 16.23
C LEU A 31 -16.76 8.39 16.48
N ASN A 32 -16.65 9.00 17.64
CA ASN A 32 -17.42 10.18 18.05
C ASN A 32 -18.92 10.01 17.76
N MET A 33 -19.51 8.90 18.23
CA MET A 33 -20.93 8.60 18.05
C MET A 33 -21.62 8.18 19.37
N PRO A 34 -22.95 8.42 19.52
CA PRO A 34 -23.69 7.94 20.69
C PRO A 34 -23.63 6.40 20.79
N LYS A 35 -23.48 5.86 22.01
CA LYS A 35 -23.45 4.40 22.26
C LYS A 35 -24.67 3.68 21.69
N SER A 36 -25.86 4.28 21.77
CA SER A 36 -27.08 3.72 21.21
C SER A 36 -27.04 3.60 19.68
N ALA A 37 -26.40 4.55 19.00
CA ALA A 37 -26.21 4.49 17.56
C ALA A 37 -25.18 3.41 17.20
N ALA A 38 -24.03 3.36 17.90
CA ALA A 38 -23.02 2.32 17.71
C ALA A 38 -23.60 0.91 17.93
N HIS A 39 -24.39 0.71 19.00
CA HIS A 39 -25.03 -0.57 19.29
C HIS A 39 -25.97 -1.02 18.15
N ARG A 40 -26.81 -0.12 17.62
CA ARG A 40 -27.71 -0.44 16.51
C ARG A 40 -26.94 -0.84 15.25
N LEU A 41 -25.89 -0.10 14.88
CA LEU A 41 -25.06 -0.42 13.71
C LEU A 41 -24.31 -1.74 13.88
N LEU A 42 -23.79 -2.01 15.08
CA LEU A 42 -23.16 -3.29 15.40
C LEU A 42 -24.14 -4.44 15.34
N ALA A 43 -25.37 -4.27 15.84
CA ALA A 43 -26.42 -5.29 15.72
C ALA A 43 -26.74 -5.64 14.27
N ASP A 44 -26.82 -4.64 13.38
CA ASP A 44 -26.96 -4.86 11.94
C ASP A 44 -25.76 -5.59 11.35
N LEU A 45 -24.54 -5.19 11.68
CA LEU A 45 -23.30 -5.85 11.23
C LEU A 45 -23.21 -7.30 11.71
N VAL A 46 -23.67 -7.59 12.92
CA VAL A 46 -23.77 -8.96 13.46
C VAL A 46 -24.83 -9.76 12.68
N ARG A 47 -26.01 -9.19 12.46
CA ARG A 47 -27.07 -9.82 11.66
C ARG A 47 -26.61 -10.16 10.24
N PHE A 48 -25.85 -9.28 9.61
CA PHE A 48 -25.27 -9.52 8.29
C PHE A 48 -23.99 -10.37 8.32
N GLY A 49 -23.50 -10.77 9.48
CA GLY A 49 -22.36 -11.67 9.65
C GLY A 49 -20.99 -11.04 9.40
N TYR A 50 -20.88 -9.72 9.40
CA TYR A 50 -19.56 -9.02 9.28
C TYR A 50 -18.84 -8.92 10.61
N VAL A 51 -19.59 -8.85 11.70
CA VAL A 51 -19.09 -8.70 13.07
C VAL A 51 -19.69 -9.81 13.92
N ARG A 52 -18.98 -10.24 14.95
CA ARG A 52 -19.54 -11.05 16.04
C ARG A 52 -19.14 -10.45 17.38
N GLN A 53 -19.95 -10.68 18.40
CA GLN A 53 -19.59 -10.36 19.79
C GLN A 53 -18.94 -11.58 20.43
N THR A 54 -17.83 -11.38 21.16
CA THR A 54 -17.16 -12.45 21.92
C THR A 54 -18.00 -12.78 23.17
N ARG A 55 -18.01 -14.06 23.59
CA ARG A 55 -18.82 -14.50 24.72
C ARG A 55 -18.24 -14.04 26.07
N ASP A 56 -16.92 -13.98 26.18
CA ASP A 56 -16.25 -13.79 27.47
C ASP A 56 -16.12 -12.31 27.88
N MET A 57 -15.89 -11.41 26.91
CA MET A 57 -15.59 -10.00 27.19
C MET A 57 -16.61 -9.03 26.60
N GLY A 58 -17.58 -9.52 25.84
CA GLY A 58 -18.58 -8.67 25.19
C GLY A 58 -18.04 -7.78 24.08
N GLU A 59 -16.78 -7.99 23.67
CA GLU A 59 -16.10 -7.25 22.61
C GLU A 59 -16.63 -7.62 21.23
N TYR A 60 -16.56 -6.67 20.31
CA TYR A 60 -16.91 -6.87 18.91
C TYR A 60 -15.64 -7.11 18.08
N VAL A 61 -15.65 -8.17 17.26
CA VAL A 61 -14.57 -8.54 16.35
C VAL A 61 -15.12 -8.76 14.94
N LEU A 62 -14.28 -8.53 13.94
CA LEU A 62 -14.62 -8.89 12.57
C LEU A 62 -14.73 -10.40 12.41
N THR A 63 -15.60 -10.83 11.51
CA THR A 63 -15.67 -12.22 11.07
C THR A 63 -14.79 -12.45 9.84
N THR A 64 -14.67 -13.70 9.41
CA THR A 64 -14.00 -14.05 8.15
C THR A 64 -14.75 -13.60 6.90
N LYS A 65 -15.95 -13.01 7.01
CA LYS A 65 -16.74 -12.60 5.86
C LYS A 65 -16.04 -11.54 4.99
N LEU A 66 -15.41 -10.53 5.61
CA LEU A 66 -14.63 -9.53 4.87
C LEU A 66 -13.41 -10.15 4.20
N VAL A 67 -12.71 -11.06 4.89
CA VAL A 67 -11.58 -11.81 4.33
C VAL A 67 -12.04 -12.63 3.12
N SER A 68 -13.17 -13.34 3.23
CA SER A 68 -13.74 -14.12 2.14
C SER A 68 -14.09 -13.27 0.92
N LEU A 69 -14.67 -12.09 1.13
CA LEU A 69 -14.96 -11.14 0.03
C LEU A 69 -13.68 -10.66 -0.65
N GLY A 70 -12.67 -10.28 0.13
CA GLY A 70 -11.37 -9.83 -0.39
C GLY A 70 -10.66 -10.94 -1.17
N LEU A 71 -10.58 -12.15 -0.62
CA LEU A 71 -9.96 -13.29 -1.29
C LEU A 71 -10.71 -13.70 -2.56
N SER A 72 -12.05 -13.69 -2.54
CA SER A 72 -12.85 -13.96 -3.73
C SER A 72 -12.61 -12.94 -4.83
N TYR A 73 -12.49 -11.67 -4.47
CA TYR A 73 -12.16 -10.61 -5.43
C TYR A 73 -10.75 -10.78 -6.00
N LEU A 74 -9.74 -10.99 -5.16
CA LEU A 74 -8.35 -11.21 -5.57
C LEU A 74 -8.22 -12.43 -6.49
N SER A 75 -8.87 -13.54 -6.15
CA SER A 75 -8.87 -14.76 -6.97
C SER A 75 -9.48 -14.52 -8.36
N LYS A 76 -10.61 -13.82 -8.43
CA LYS A 76 -11.25 -13.48 -9.71
C LYS A 76 -10.44 -12.51 -10.57
N THR A 77 -9.57 -11.70 -9.95
CA THR A 77 -8.71 -10.75 -10.66
C THR A 77 -7.40 -11.37 -11.13
N GLY A 78 -7.02 -12.55 -10.67
CA GLY A 78 -5.80 -13.27 -11.07
C GLY A 78 -4.48 -12.54 -10.72
N VAL A 79 -4.54 -11.43 -9.98
CA VAL A 79 -3.34 -10.63 -9.69
C VAL A 79 -2.32 -11.40 -8.88
N ILE A 80 -2.77 -12.21 -7.93
CA ILE A 80 -1.89 -13.04 -7.08
C ILE A 80 -1.24 -14.13 -7.92
N ASP A 81 -2.00 -14.84 -8.77
CA ASP A 81 -1.48 -15.93 -9.58
C ASP A 81 -0.38 -15.46 -10.54
N VAL A 82 -0.53 -14.25 -11.09
CA VAL A 82 0.46 -13.63 -11.99
C VAL A 82 1.68 -13.13 -11.22
N ALA A 83 1.46 -12.49 -10.07
CA ALA A 83 2.51 -11.76 -9.36
C ALA A 83 3.32 -12.65 -8.40
N GLN A 84 2.67 -13.58 -7.69
CA GLN A 84 3.31 -14.30 -6.59
C GLN A 84 4.61 -15.01 -6.98
N PRO A 85 4.69 -15.76 -8.11
CA PRO A 85 5.93 -16.44 -8.50
C PRO A 85 7.10 -15.46 -8.73
N LEU A 86 6.79 -14.26 -9.23
CA LEU A 86 7.79 -13.22 -9.47
C LEU A 86 8.25 -12.57 -8.17
N LEU A 87 7.31 -12.31 -7.25
CA LEU A 87 7.64 -11.77 -5.92
C LEU A 87 8.47 -12.75 -5.10
N ASP A 88 8.11 -14.04 -5.10
CA ASP A 88 8.81 -15.10 -4.37
C ASP A 88 10.27 -15.21 -4.84
N ARG A 89 10.49 -15.20 -6.16
CA ARG A 89 11.84 -15.21 -6.74
C ARG A 89 12.69 -14.03 -6.26
N VAL A 90 12.15 -12.81 -6.32
CA VAL A 90 12.87 -11.61 -5.87
C VAL A 90 13.10 -11.65 -4.35
N ALA A 91 12.12 -12.15 -3.58
CA ALA A 91 12.25 -12.30 -2.14
C ALA A 91 13.36 -13.30 -1.76
N GLU A 92 13.44 -14.44 -2.45
CA GLU A 92 14.51 -15.42 -2.25
C GLU A 92 15.89 -14.85 -2.59
N GLN A 93 16.02 -14.10 -3.69
CA GLN A 93 17.27 -13.47 -4.11
C GLN A 93 17.73 -12.37 -3.14
N THR A 94 16.78 -11.58 -2.65
CA THR A 94 17.10 -10.42 -1.80
C THR A 94 17.18 -10.78 -0.32
N GLY A 95 16.47 -11.82 0.14
CA GLY A 95 16.31 -12.12 1.56
C GLY A 95 15.50 -11.06 2.30
N GLU A 96 14.72 -10.22 1.59
CA GLU A 96 13.97 -9.11 2.17
C GLU A 96 12.48 -9.18 1.77
N LEU A 97 11.67 -8.28 2.33
CA LEU A 97 10.26 -8.16 1.98
C LEU A 97 10.09 -7.58 0.58
N VAL A 98 9.38 -8.28 -0.28
CA VAL A 98 8.96 -7.81 -1.61
C VAL A 98 7.45 -7.59 -1.62
N ARG A 99 7.00 -6.46 -2.17
CA ARG A 99 5.56 -6.14 -2.25
C ARG A 99 5.18 -5.63 -3.63
N LEU A 100 4.00 -6.03 -4.08
CA LEU A 100 3.30 -5.42 -5.20
C LEU A 100 2.23 -4.49 -4.67
N SER A 101 2.22 -3.27 -5.17
CA SER A 101 1.10 -2.35 -5.02
C SER A 101 0.39 -2.13 -6.35
N VAL A 102 -0.90 -1.86 -6.29
CA VAL A 102 -1.75 -1.57 -7.46
C VAL A 102 -2.32 -0.15 -7.32
N VAL A 103 -2.35 0.56 -8.42
CA VAL A 103 -3.00 1.87 -8.54
C VAL A 103 -4.51 1.67 -8.68
N ASP A 104 -5.27 2.34 -7.81
CA ASP A 104 -6.73 2.41 -7.88
C ASP A 104 -7.16 3.86 -7.65
N GLY A 105 -7.46 4.55 -8.76
CA GLY A 105 -7.74 5.99 -8.74
C GLY A 105 -6.55 6.81 -8.25
N ASP A 106 -6.71 7.49 -7.14
CA ASP A 106 -5.72 8.33 -6.47
C ASP A 106 -4.89 7.60 -5.39
N ARG A 107 -5.05 6.27 -5.27
CA ARG A 107 -4.46 5.46 -4.21
C ARG A 107 -3.52 4.40 -4.76
N LEU A 108 -2.53 4.07 -3.97
CA LEU A 108 -1.60 2.98 -4.22
C LEU A 108 -1.68 2.00 -3.04
N THR A 109 -2.23 0.81 -3.30
CA THR A 109 -2.52 -0.18 -2.25
C THR A 109 -1.64 -1.41 -2.39
N TRP A 110 -1.01 -1.87 -1.32
CA TRP A 110 -0.24 -3.12 -1.31
C TRP A 110 -1.18 -4.33 -1.30
N VAL A 111 -1.16 -5.11 -2.38
CA VAL A 111 -2.09 -6.23 -2.62
C VAL A 111 -1.44 -7.60 -2.55
N ALA A 112 -0.12 -7.69 -2.75
CA ALA A 112 0.62 -8.95 -2.68
C ALA A 112 1.99 -8.74 -2.03
N ARG A 113 2.52 -9.79 -1.41
CA ARG A 113 3.84 -9.79 -0.79
C ARG A 113 4.52 -11.15 -0.84
N ALA A 114 5.86 -11.13 -0.80
CA ALA A 114 6.69 -12.28 -0.51
C ALA A 114 7.74 -11.89 0.54
N GLN A 115 7.92 -12.72 1.56
CA GLN A 115 8.88 -12.49 2.64
C GLN A 115 10.12 -13.36 2.46
N GLY A 116 11.25 -12.74 2.13
CA GLY A 116 12.53 -13.43 1.94
C GLY A 116 13.32 -13.64 3.23
N ALA A 117 13.12 -12.80 4.26
CA ALA A 117 13.83 -12.92 5.52
C ALA A 117 13.33 -14.12 6.32
N ARG A 118 14.16 -15.16 6.44
CA ARG A 118 13.85 -16.40 7.16
C ARG A 118 14.29 -16.36 8.63
N GLN A 119 15.25 -15.50 8.97
CA GLN A 119 15.81 -15.36 10.31
C GLN A 119 16.18 -13.91 10.62
N GLY A 120 16.30 -13.58 11.90
CA GLY A 120 16.73 -12.26 12.39
C GLY A 120 15.65 -11.18 12.27
N LEU A 121 16.09 -9.91 12.27
CA LEU A 121 15.20 -8.76 12.17
C LEU A 121 14.47 -8.74 10.82
N ARG A 122 13.15 -8.68 10.88
CA ARG A 122 12.25 -8.75 9.73
C ARG A 122 11.29 -7.56 9.72
N TYR A 123 11.20 -6.89 8.56
CA TYR A 123 10.14 -5.92 8.33
C TYR A 123 8.90 -6.66 7.79
N ASP A 124 7.79 -6.57 8.47
CA ASP A 124 6.56 -7.31 8.15
C ASP A 124 5.32 -6.45 8.43
N PRO A 125 5.07 -5.41 7.64
CA PRO A 125 3.93 -4.53 7.83
C PRO A 125 2.62 -5.19 7.39
N ASP A 126 1.51 -4.63 7.87
CA ASP A 126 0.17 -5.06 7.49
C ASP A 126 -0.08 -4.88 5.99
N MET A 127 -0.79 -5.85 5.40
CA MET A 127 -1.24 -5.82 4.02
C MET A 127 -2.57 -5.05 3.87
N GLY A 128 -2.86 -4.59 2.65
CA GLY A 128 -4.06 -3.82 2.36
C GLY A 128 -3.95 -2.33 2.74
N SER A 129 -2.82 -1.90 3.33
CA SER A 129 -2.60 -0.50 3.64
C SER A 129 -2.29 0.32 2.38
N ILE A 130 -2.64 1.61 2.42
CA ILE A 130 -2.37 2.58 1.36
C ILE A 130 -0.96 3.11 1.52
N ALA A 131 -0.19 3.12 0.44
CA ALA A 131 1.16 3.67 0.44
C ALA A 131 1.14 5.19 0.69
N ARG A 132 2.03 5.67 1.53
CA ARG A 132 2.29 7.12 1.66
C ARG A 132 3.09 7.60 0.45
N LEU A 133 2.47 8.46 -0.34
CA LEU A 133 2.99 8.86 -1.64
C LEU A 133 4.26 9.69 -1.53
N SER A 134 4.35 10.54 -0.51
CA SER A 134 5.45 11.50 -0.34
C SER A 134 6.76 10.91 0.17
N CYS A 135 6.74 9.74 0.82
CA CYS A 135 7.91 9.21 1.53
C CYS A 135 8.13 7.70 1.37
N SER A 136 7.17 6.94 0.84
CA SER A 136 7.42 5.53 0.54
C SER A 136 8.08 5.35 -0.82
N SER A 137 8.97 4.35 -0.97
CA SER A 137 9.58 4.03 -2.26
C SER A 137 8.52 3.72 -3.33
N SER A 138 7.48 2.97 -2.99
CA SER A 138 6.37 2.68 -3.90
C SER A 138 5.66 3.95 -4.37
N GLY A 139 5.36 4.89 -3.46
CA GLY A 139 4.75 6.17 -3.82
C GLY A 139 5.62 7.01 -4.74
N LEU A 140 6.90 7.15 -4.40
CA LEU A 140 7.86 7.91 -5.22
C LEU A 140 8.06 7.29 -6.60
N ALA A 141 8.14 5.96 -6.70
CA ALA A 141 8.24 5.25 -7.98
C ALA A 141 7.00 5.50 -8.86
N TRP A 142 5.79 5.46 -8.29
CA TRP A 142 4.57 5.79 -9.03
C TRP A 142 4.54 7.26 -9.46
N LEU A 143 4.73 8.19 -8.53
CA LEU A 143 4.67 9.62 -8.81
C LEU A 143 5.75 10.08 -9.81
N SER A 144 6.89 9.38 -9.90
CA SER A 144 7.93 9.71 -10.86
C SER A 144 7.51 9.54 -12.31
N THR A 145 6.44 8.82 -12.59
CA THR A 145 5.95 8.55 -13.95
C THR A 145 4.99 9.61 -14.48
N MET A 146 4.63 10.60 -13.68
CA MET A 146 3.67 11.65 -14.01
C MET A 146 4.31 13.04 -13.92
N LYS A 147 3.62 14.06 -14.42
CA LYS A 147 4.04 15.47 -14.32
C LYS A 147 4.07 15.95 -12.87
N ASP A 148 4.86 16.97 -12.57
CA ASP A 148 4.99 17.51 -11.22
C ASP A 148 3.65 17.99 -10.65
N ASP A 149 2.82 18.66 -11.44
CA ASP A 149 1.52 19.17 -11.01
C ASP A 149 0.57 18.04 -10.59
N ASP A 150 0.54 16.93 -11.33
CA ASP A 150 -0.27 15.76 -11.04
C ASP A 150 0.23 15.06 -9.76
N ALA A 151 1.56 14.91 -9.64
CA ALA A 151 2.19 14.34 -8.45
C ALA A 151 1.91 15.17 -7.18
N LEU A 152 2.02 16.50 -7.32
CA LEU A 152 1.72 17.44 -6.23
C LEU A 152 0.24 17.42 -5.85
N ALA A 153 -0.69 17.31 -6.80
CA ALA A 153 -2.11 17.19 -6.53
C ALA A 153 -2.43 15.96 -5.68
N LEU A 154 -1.88 14.78 -6.05
CA LEU A 154 -2.05 13.54 -5.29
C LEU A 154 -1.45 13.61 -3.88
N VAL A 155 -0.23 14.15 -3.75
CA VAL A 155 0.42 14.32 -2.46
C VAL A 155 -0.33 15.34 -1.59
N SER A 156 -0.85 16.42 -2.17
CA SER A 156 -1.62 17.42 -1.41
C SER A 156 -2.94 16.86 -0.91
N GLN A 157 -3.59 16.00 -1.68
CA GLN A 157 -4.83 15.32 -1.28
C GLN A 157 -4.60 14.34 -0.15
N GLN A 158 -3.50 13.55 -0.18
CA GLN A 158 -3.15 12.63 0.89
C GLN A 158 -2.55 13.35 2.11
N GLY A 159 -1.96 14.51 1.92
CA GLY A 159 -1.15 15.25 2.88
C GLY A 159 0.31 14.78 2.89
N LEU A 160 1.23 15.70 3.16
CA LEU A 160 2.65 15.36 3.37
C LEU A 160 2.87 14.53 4.64
N GLY A 161 1.92 14.57 5.57
CA GLY A 161 2.02 13.97 6.90
C GLY A 161 2.84 14.84 7.88
N SER A 162 2.84 14.45 9.14
CA SER A 162 3.68 15.07 10.15
C SER A 162 5.11 14.51 10.07
N PRO A 163 6.16 15.32 10.20
CA PRO A 163 7.55 14.85 10.29
C PRO A 163 7.78 13.84 11.42
N GLN A 164 6.89 13.82 12.42
CA GLN A 164 6.95 12.88 13.55
C GLN A 164 6.43 11.48 13.20
N ASP A 165 5.64 11.38 12.14
CA ASP A 165 5.01 10.12 11.71
C ASP A 165 5.90 9.31 10.75
N PHE A 166 7.03 9.90 10.29
CA PHE A 166 7.89 9.32 9.26
C PHE A 166 9.34 9.22 9.72
N GLY A 167 10.13 8.56 8.87
CA GLY A 167 11.56 8.45 9.11
C GLY A 167 12.29 9.80 9.05
N PRO A 168 13.51 9.89 9.61
CA PRO A 168 14.26 11.13 9.75
C PRO A 168 14.58 11.83 8.42
N ASN A 169 14.65 11.05 7.33
CA ASN A 169 15.01 11.53 6.00
C ASN A 169 13.78 11.82 5.10
N ALA A 170 12.56 11.79 5.63
CA ALA A 170 11.36 12.16 4.88
C ALA A 170 11.45 13.60 4.35
N PRO A 171 10.97 13.87 3.11
CA PRO A 171 10.97 15.22 2.57
C PRO A 171 10.17 16.18 3.44
N LYS A 172 10.81 17.24 3.93
CA LYS A 172 10.22 18.24 4.84
C LYS A 172 9.57 19.42 4.11
N SER A 173 9.64 19.45 2.78
CA SER A 173 9.06 20.52 1.95
C SER A 173 8.73 19.99 0.56
N LEU A 174 7.82 20.67 -0.15
CA LEU A 174 7.49 20.38 -1.55
C LEU A 174 8.73 20.44 -2.44
N LYS A 175 9.64 21.40 -2.20
CA LYS A 175 10.88 21.52 -2.96
C LYS A 175 11.80 20.31 -2.78
N ALA A 176 11.93 19.81 -1.54
CA ALA A 176 12.71 18.60 -1.25
C ALA A 176 12.05 17.37 -1.89
N PHE A 177 10.73 17.26 -1.79
CA PHE A 177 9.96 16.19 -2.44
C PHE A 177 10.16 16.18 -3.96
N LEU A 178 10.01 17.33 -4.64
CA LEU A 178 10.21 17.42 -6.09
C LEU A 178 11.64 17.04 -6.52
N LYS A 179 12.64 17.38 -5.70
CA LYS A 179 14.02 16.95 -5.97
C LYS A 179 14.16 15.43 -5.94
N VAL A 180 13.62 14.78 -4.91
CA VAL A 180 13.63 13.31 -4.81
C VAL A 180 12.90 12.69 -6.00
N LEU A 181 11.77 13.29 -6.41
CA LEU A 181 11.00 12.81 -7.55
C LEU A 181 11.79 12.92 -8.88
N GLN A 182 12.50 14.04 -9.09
CA GLN A 182 13.36 14.22 -10.26
C GLN A 182 14.51 13.21 -10.30
N ASP A 183 15.14 12.94 -9.16
CA ASP A 183 16.21 11.95 -9.08
C ASP A 183 15.67 10.53 -9.36
N THR A 184 14.47 10.21 -8.85
CA THR A 184 13.75 8.96 -9.15
C THR A 184 13.47 8.81 -10.66
N ARG A 185 13.03 9.87 -11.35
CA ARG A 185 12.80 9.86 -12.80
C ARG A 185 14.05 9.56 -13.60
N LYS A 186 15.17 10.20 -13.24
CA LYS A 186 16.45 10.02 -13.94
C LYS A 186 16.96 8.58 -13.89
N GLN A 187 16.75 7.90 -12.78
CA GLN A 187 17.25 6.53 -12.59
C GLN A 187 16.21 5.45 -12.94
N GLY A 188 14.92 5.79 -13.08
CA GLY A 188 13.83 4.87 -13.40
C GLY A 188 13.31 4.03 -12.23
N PHE A 189 13.84 4.23 -11.03
CA PHE A 189 13.42 3.57 -9.79
C PHE A 189 13.61 4.52 -8.60
N SER A 190 12.89 4.30 -7.52
CA SER A 190 13.04 5.07 -6.28
C SER A 190 13.99 4.38 -5.31
N LEU A 191 14.77 5.17 -4.59
CA LEU A 191 15.53 4.75 -3.42
C LEU A 191 15.09 5.56 -2.22
N THR A 192 14.81 4.87 -1.12
CA THR A 192 14.45 5.53 0.15
C THR A 192 15.31 4.97 1.27
N GLU A 193 15.98 5.86 1.98
CA GLU A 193 16.84 5.56 3.11
C GLU A 193 16.23 6.21 4.34
N GLU A 194 15.56 5.41 5.16
CA GLU A 194 14.90 5.86 6.39
C GLU A 194 13.92 7.04 6.18
N THR A 195 13.21 7.07 5.04
CA THR A 195 12.23 8.11 4.75
C THR A 195 10.83 7.76 5.28
N TYR A 196 10.43 6.49 5.16
CA TYR A 196 9.13 6.01 5.62
C TYR A 196 9.14 5.67 7.11
N THR A 197 10.18 4.99 7.57
CA THR A 197 10.37 4.59 8.96
C THR A 197 11.86 4.59 9.27
N ALA A 198 12.25 5.02 10.47
CA ALA A 198 13.63 4.93 10.93
C ALA A 198 14.12 3.48 10.90
N GLY A 199 15.37 3.25 10.48
CA GLY A 199 15.97 1.92 10.35
C GLY A 199 15.49 1.09 9.17
N LEU A 200 14.65 1.66 8.26
CA LEU A 200 14.11 0.98 7.09
C LEU A 200 14.56 1.64 5.79
N ASN A 201 15.14 0.84 4.90
CA ASN A 201 15.44 1.23 3.52
C ASN A 201 14.54 0.48 2.54
N ALA A 202 14.29 1.08 1.38
CA ALA A 202 13.53 0.44 0.32
C ALA A 202 13.91 0.96 -1.06
N ILE A 203 13.74 0.09 -2.05
CA ILE A 203 13.81 0.39 -3.48
C ILE A 203 12.49 0.00 -4.13
N ALA A 204 12.01 0.76 -5.12
CA ALA A 204 10.82 0.40 -5.87
C ALA A 204 10.93 0.82 -7.34
N ALA A 205 10.29 0.03 -8.21
CA ALA A 205 10.16 0.29 -9.62
C ALA A 205 8.68 0.36 -10.04
N PRO A 206 8.31 1.25 -10.97
CA PRO A 206 6.96 1.29 -11.52
C PRO A 206 6.71 0.05 -12.40
N VAL A 207 5.50 -0.51 -12.29
CA VAL A 207 5.03 -1.62 -13.12
C VAL A 207 4.09 -1.04 -14.18
N GLY A 208 4.55 -0.97 -15.42
CA GLY A 208 3.77 -0.40 -16.51
C GLY A 208 4.42 -0.65 -17.87
N LEU A 209 3.62 -0.56 -18.92
CA LEU A 209 4.10 -0.64 -20.31
C LEU A 209 4.64 0.74 -20.75
N ALA A 210 5.60 0.72 -21.64
CA ALA A 210 6.19 1.95 -22.19
C ALA A 210 5.10 2.87 -22.78
N GLY A 211 5.14 4.16 -22.43
CA GLY A 211 4.17 5.16 -22.89
C GLY A 211 2.80 5.11 -22.22
N GLN A 212 2.60 4.23 -21.23
CA GLN A 212 1.37 4.14 -20.45
C GLN A 212 1.62 4.51 -18.98
N LEU A 213 0.56 4.92 -18.28
CA LEU A 213 0.62 5.07 -16.83
C LEU A 213 0.83 3.70 -16.17
N PRO A 214 1.65 3.61 -15.12
CA PRO A 214 1.89 2.35 -14.46
C PRO A 214 0.62 1.87 -13.73
N MET A 215 0.42 0.58 -13.76
CA MET A 215 -0.67 -0.10 -13.06
C MET A 215 -0.37 -0.34 -11.57
N GLY A 216 0.89 -0.15 -11.17
CA GLY A 216 1.33 -0.35 -9.81
C GLY A 216 2.83 -0.17 -9.65
N THR A 217 3.37 -0.65 -8.54
CA THR A 217 4.82 -0.69 -8.28
C THR A 217 5.23 -1.99 -7.61
N ILE A 218 6.45 -2.47 -7.90
CA ILE A 218 7.11 -3.51 -7.10
C ILE A 218 8.17 -2.88 -6.22
N SER A 219 8.26 -3.31 -4.98
CA SER A 219 9.23 -2.78 -4.01
C SER A 219 9.93 -3.87 -3.22
N VAL A 220 11.18 -3.63 -2.86
CA VAL A 220 11.95 -4.40 -1.88
C VAL A 220 12.21 -3.49 -0.69
N ALA A 221 11.90 -3.96 0.52
CA ALA A 221 12.07 -3.21 1.76
C ALA A 221 12.68 -4.08 2.85
N GLY A 222 13.59 -3.51 3.64
CA GLY A 222 14.26 -4.23 4.70
C GLY A 222 15.02 -3.30 5.66
N PRO A 223 15.57 -3.85 6.75
CA PRO A 223 16.38 -3.09 7.70
C PRO A 223 17.56 -2.39 7.00
N SER A 224 17.80 -1.12 7.34
CA SER A 224 18.90 -0.32 6.76
C SER A 224 20.28 -0.95 6.97
N SER A 225 20.44 -1.74 8.03
CA SER A 225 21.68 -2.49 8.31
C SER A 225 21.99 -3.60 7.29
N ARG A 226 20.98 -4.13 6.58
CA ARG A 226 21.16 -5.15 5.54
C ARG A 226 20.87 -4.62 4.14
N LEU A 227 19.85 -3.80 3.97
CA LEU A 227 19.48 -3.21 2.70
C LEU A 227 20.13 -1.83 2.57
N THR A 228 21.46 -1.82 2.42
CA THR A 228 22.25 -0.59 2.25
C THR A 228 22.00 0.04 0.88
N ARG A 229 22.43 1.29 0.69
CA ARG A 229 22.32 1.99 -0.60
C ARG A 229 23.02 1.23 -1.73
N GLU A 230 24.23 0.73 -1.49
CA GLU A 230 25.00 -0.04 -2.47
C GLU A 230 24.25 -1.31 -2.88
N ARG A 231 23.67 -1.99 -1.90
CA ARG A 231 22.88 -3.20 -2.14
C ARG A 231 21.61 -2.89 -2.94
N MET A 232 20.89 -1.81 -2.61
CA MET A 232 19.73 -1.39 -3.37
C MET A 232 20.07 -1.07 -4.83
N LEU A 233 21.19 -0.38 -5.07
CA LEU A 233 21.68 -0.10 -6.43
C LEU A 233 22.04 -1.37 -7.19
N ALA A 234 22.66 -2.34 -6.53
CA ALA A 234 22.95 -3.66 -7.13
C ALA A 234 21.69 -4.45 -7.49
N LEU A 235 20.61 -4.29 -6.72
CA LEU A 235 19.31 -4.95 -6.96
C LEU A 235 18.46 -4.27 -8.04
N ALA A 236 18.77 -3.03 -8.41
CA ALA A 236 17.93 -2.23 -9.32
C ALA A 236 17.70 -2.91 -10.68
N PRO A 237 18.69 -3.52 -11.37
CA PRO A 237 18.46 -4.20 -12.64
C PRO A 237 17.45 -5.36 -12.54
N ASP A 238 17.58 -6.19 -11.50
CA ASP A 238 16.69 -7.34 -11.28
C ASP A 238 15.26 -6.88 -10.94
N LEU A 239 15.14 -5.80 -10.14
CA LEU A 239 13.85 -5.22 -9.81
C LEU A 239 13.15 -4.63 -11.04
N LEU A 240 13.88 -3.89 -11.87
CA LEU A 240 13.36 -3.36 -13.13
C LEU A 240 12.95 -4.47 -14.11
N SER A 241 13.74 -5.53 -14.21
CA SER A 241 13.40 -6.73 -14.99
C SER A 241 12.12 -7.39 -14.50
N CYS A 242 11.98 -7.53 -13.17
CA CYS A 242 10.76 -8.07 -12.57
C CYS A 242 9.55 -7.16 -12.83
N ALA A 243 9.70 -5.84 -12.71
CA ALA A 243 8.66 -4.88 -13.03
C ALA A 243 8.19 -5.00 -14.49
N ALA A 244 9.12 -5.17 -15.43
CA ALA A 244 8.82 -5.39 -16.85
C ALA A 244 8.07 -6.71 -17.08
N GLN A 245 8.45 -7.80 -16.42
CA GLN A 245 7.75 -9.10 -16.48
C GLN A 245 6.32 -9.00 -15.94
N LEU A 246 6.11 -8.31 -14.81
CA LEU A 246 4.79 -8.02 -14.25
C LEU A 246 3.93 -7.21 -15.24
N ALA A 247 4.52 -6.19 -15.85
CA ALA A 247 3.83 -5.37 -16.84
C ALA A 247 3.43 -6.18 -18.08
N ALA A 248 4.30 -7.03 -18.60
CA ALA A 248 4.01 -7.91 -19.74
C ALA A 248 2.91 -8.93 -19.42
N ALA A 249 2.87 -9.44 -18.20
CA ALA A 249 1.86 -10.40 -17.75
C ALA A 249 0.53 -9.76 -17.32
N SER A 250 0.43 -8.42 -17.30
CA SER A 250 -0.73 -7.67 -16.80
C SER A 250 -2.04 -7.96 -17.53
N GLY A 251 -1.98 -8.33 -18.82
CA GLY A 251 -3.16 -8.74 -19.59
C GLY A 251 -3.88 -9.96 -19.04
N ALA A 252 -3.21 -10.79 -18.24
CA ALA A 252 -3.81 -11.94 -17.55
C ALA A 252 -4.54 -11.57 -16.25
N SER A 253 -4.45 -10.28 -15.79
CA SER A 253 -5.10 -9.81 -14.58
C SER A 253 -5.97 -8.57 -14.84
N PRO A 254 -7.30 -8.67 -14.76
CA PRO A 254 -8.20 -7.52 -14.88
C PRO A 254 -7.92 -6.40 -13.87
N MET A 255 -7.35 -6.70 -12.69
CA MET A 255 -6.98 -5.69 -11.71
C MET A 255 -5.81 -4.85 -12.21
N LEU A 256 -4.76 -5.48 -12.74
CA LEU A 256 -3.60 -4.78 -13.30
C LEU A 256 -3.99 -3.99 -14.56
N ALA A 257 -4.84 -4.55 -15.42
CA ALA A 257 -5.30 -3.88 -16.63
C ALA A 257 -6.15 -2.62 -16.34
N ARG A 258 -6.92 -2.59 -15.25
CA ARG A 258 -7.77 -1.45 -14.88
C ARG A 258 -7.01 -0.27 -14.28
N GLY A 259 -5.87 -0.48 -13.65
CA GLY A 259 -5.06 0.56 -13.03
C GLY A 259 -4.71 1.71 -13.98
N THR A 260 -4.70 1.45 -15.29
CA THR A 260 -4.41 2.44 -16.33
C THR A 260 -5.64 3.22 -16.82
N SER A 261 -6.87 2.79 -16.52
CA SER A 261 -8.09 3.29 -17.19
C SER A 261 -8.79 4.42 -16.45
N HIS A 262 -8.52 4.68 -15.19
CA HIS A 262 -9.31 5.59 -14.34
C HIS A 262 -8.56 6.84 -13.87
N VAL A 263 -7.27 6.96 -14.13
CA VAL A 263 -6.49 8.14 -13.75
C VAL A 263 -6.49 9.12 -14.93
N ARG A 264 -7.14 10.29 -14.79
CA ARG A 264 -7.10 11.39 -15.79
C ARG A 264 -5.71 12.08 -15.82
N LEU A 265 -4.64 11.34 -15.62
CA LEU A 265 -3.28 11.84 -15.59
C LEU A 265 -2.59 11.52 -16.93
N GLN A 266 -1.77 12.44 -17.40
CA GLN A 266 -0.99 12.22 -18.62
C GLN A 266 0.41 11.71 -18.27
N PRO A 267 0.88 10.61 -18.91
CA PRO A 267 2.25 10.12 -18.69
C PRO A 267 3.28 11.13 -19.20
N ILE A 268 4.44 11.18 -18.53
CA ILE A 268 5.56 12.08 -18.92
C ILE A 268 6.21 11.63 -20.24
N TYR A 269 6.08 10.34 -20.58
CA TYR A 269 6.78 9.72 -21.71
C TYR A 269 5.87 9.46 -22.92
N ALA A 270 4.81 10.24 -23.11
CA ALA A 270 4.03 10.22 -24.35
C ALA A 270 4.73 11.08 -25.41
N ALA A 271 5.80 10.58 -26.01
CA ALA A 271 6.38 11.06 -27.28
C ALA A 271 7.23 9.94 -27.89
#